data_0f3d2c389f5903d188e50a1ae9056327
#
_entry.id   0f3d2c389f5903d188e50a1ae9056327
#
_cell.length_a   1.000
_cell.length_b   1.000
_cell.length_c   1.000
_cell.angle_alpha   90.00
_cell.angle_beta   90.00
_cell.angle_gamma   90.00
#
_symmetry.space_group_name_H-M   'P 1'
#
loop_
_entity.id
_entity.type
_entity.pdbx_description
1 polymer ?
#
loop_
_entity_poly.entity_id
_entity_poly.type
_entity_poly.pdbx_seq_one_letter_code
_entity_poly.pdbx_strand_id
1 'polypeptide(L)' 'MDTALVQLALAFPVTVEEQLLAELRTIDPDLPGFTTLRGQGHGHGYTRASVREQVRGRTDRGVLLMALAPERATLIVEAL' A
#
# COMPACT_ATOMS: atom_id res chain seq x y z
N MET A 1 0.06 21.44 -21.68
CA MET A 1 -0.22 21.18 -20.25
C MET A 1 0.09 19.73 -19.93
N ASP A 2 0.87 19.53 -18.93
CA ASP A 2 1.27 18.19 -18.56
C ASP A 2 0.31 17.63 -17.52
N THR A 3 -0.31 16.51 -17.85
CA THR A 3 -1.23 15.83 -16.95
C THR A 3 -0.72 14.43 -16.63
N ALA A 4 0.59 14.23 -16.70
CA ALA A 4 1.17 12.92 -16.42
C ALA A 4 0.79 12.45 -15.01
N LEU A 5 0.43 11.19 -14.92
CA LEU A 5 0.14 10.54 -13.66
C LEU A 5 1.21 9.51 -13.35
N VAL A 6 1.41 9.25 -12.08
CA VAL A 6 2.24 8.14 -11.64
C VAL A 6 1.36 7.11 -10.96
N GLN A 7 1.82 5.89 -10.93
CA GLN A 7 1.15 4.84 -10.18
C GLN A 7 1.82 4.69 -8.83
N LEU A 8 1.02 4.81 -7.78
CA LEU A 8 1.48 4.53 -6.43
C LEU A 8 1.06 3.11 -6.07
N ALA A 9 2.02 2.31 -5.65
CA ALA A 9 1.75 0.95 -5.19
C ALA A 9 2.19 0.85 -3.74
N LEU A 10 1.28 0.42 -2.87
CA LEU A 10 1.57 0.21 -1.45
C LEU A 10 1.31 -1.24 -1.12
N ALA A 11 2.30 -1.93 -0.54
CA ALA A 11 2.13 -3.28 -0.02
C ALA A 11 2.04 -3.20 1.49
N PHE A 12 1.11 -3.93 2.08
CA PHE A 12 0.86 -3.84 3.52
C PHE A 12 0.33 -5.18 4.05
N PRO A 13 0.50 -5.44 5.35
CA PRO A 13 -0.13 -6.61 5.96
C PRO A 13 -1.65 -6.48 5.86
N VAL A 14 -2.34 -7.58 5.50
CA VAL A 14 -3.79 -7.51 5.32
C VAL A 14 -4.51 -7.08 6.60
N THR A 15 -3.91 -7.32 7.76
CA THR A 15 -4.51 -6.98 9.05
C THR A 15 -4.62 -5.49 9.30
N VAL A 16 -3.87 -4.65 8.57
CA VAL A 16 -3.90 -3.20 8.77
C VAL A 16 -4.60 -2.46 7.63
N GLU A 17 -5.29 -3.18 6.75
CA GLU A 17 -5.89 -2.57 5.57
C GLU A 17 -6.85 -1.42 5.92
N GLU A 18 -7.80 -1.66 6.82
CA GLU A 18 -8.78 -0.63 7.16
C GLU A 18 -8.12 0.60 7.79
N GLN A 19 -7.14 0.36 8.64
CA GLN A 19 -6.40 1.44 9.27
C GLN A 19 -5.62 2.26 8.23
N LEU A 20 -4.99 1.57 7.29
CA LEU A 20 -4.27 2.24 6.20
C LEU A 20 -5.22 3.10 5.35
N LEU A 21 -6.37 2.56 4.98
CA LEU A 21 -7.33 3.31 4.16
C LEU A 21 -7.85 4.54 4.90
N ALA A 22 -8.11 4.42 6.19
CA ALA A 22 -8.54 5.56 7.00
C ALA A 22 -7.46 6.64 7.04
N GLU A 23 -6.21 6.23 7.19
CA GLU A 23 -5.09 7.16 7.24
C GLU A 23 -4.89 7.87 5.91
N LEU A 24 -5.00 7.14 4.80
CA LEU A 24 -4.89 7.75 3.47
C LEU A 24 -5.95 8.82 3.24
N ARG A 25 -7.18 8.57 3.68
CA ARG A 25 -8.26 9.56 3.55
C ARG A 25 -8.04 10.78 4.43
N THR A 26 -7.35 10.61 5.54
CA THR A 26 -6.97 11.74 6.39
C THR A 26 -5.88 12.59 5.73
N ILE A 27 -4.90 11.93 5.11
CA ILE A 27 -3.82 12.63 4.42
C ILE A 27 -4.36 13.39 3.21
N ASP A 28 -5.25 12.77 2.45
CA ASP A 28 -5.81 13.36 1.24
C ASP A 28 -7.30 13.07 1.17
N PRO A 29 -8.16 14.00 1.63
CA PRO A 29 -9.61 13.80 1.58
C PRO A 29 -10.16 13.64 0.16
N ASP A 30 -9.42 14.10 -0.85
CA ASP A 30 -9.81 13.98 -2.26
C ASP A 30 -9.08 12.82 -2.92
N LEU A 31 -8.83 11.76 -2.18
CA LEU A 31 -8.12 10.60 -2.68
C LEU A 31 -8.78 10.05 -3.95
N PRO A 32 -8.02 9.80 -5.02
CA PRO A 32 -8.59 9.23 -6.23
C PRO A 32 -9.03 7.79 -6.01
N GLY A 33 -9.75 7.25 -6.98
CA GLY A 33 -10.13 5.85 -6.94
C GLY A 33 -8.90 4.95 -6.92
N PHE A 34 -9.01 3.82 -6.24
CA PHE A 34 -7.91 2.89 -6.11
C PHE A 34 -8.41 1.44 -6.13
N THR A 35 -7.50 0.54 -6.38
CA THR A 35 -7.78 -0.90 -6.41
C THR A 35 -6.94 -1.58 -5.35
N THR A 36 -7.55 -2.51 -4.62
CA THR A 36 -6.80 -3.35 -3.69
C THR A 36 -6.78 -4.79 -4.20
N LEU A 37 -5.65 -5.44 -4.03
CA LEU A 37 -5.42 -6.80 -4.44
C LEU A 37 -4.82 -7.57 -3.27
N ARG A 38 -4.91 -8.88 -3.34
CA ARG A 38 -4.22 -9.76 -2.39
C ARG A 38 -2.98 -10.35 -3.06
N GLY A 39 -1.92 -10.50 -2.28
CA GLY A 39 -0.69 -11.07 -2.76
C GLY A 39 0.06 -11.75 -1.64
N GLN A 40 1.22 -12.29 -1.98
CA GLN A 40 2.07 -12.95 -1.00
C GLN A 40 3.44 -12.28 -1.02
N GLY A 41 3.91 -11.90 0.18
CA GLY A 41 5.24 -11.32 0.32
C GLY A 41 6.27 -12.39 0.57
N HIS A 42 7.44 -12.22 0.03
CA HIS A 42 8.58 -13.14 0.15
C HIS A 42 9.83 -12.35 0.47
N GLY A 43 10.77 -12.99 1.17
CA GLY A 43 12.08 -12.41 1.39
C GLY A 43 12.23 -11.77 2.76
N HIS A 44 13.35 -11.05 2.94
CA HIS A 44 13.77 -10.55 4.25
C HIS A 44 12.88 -9.44 4.79
N GLY A 45 12.17 -8.71 3.95
CA GLY A 45 11.28 -7.64 4.39
C GLY A 45 10.08 -8.13 5.19
N TYR A 46 9.90 -9.44 5.32
CA TYR A 46 8.74 -10.03 5.96
C TYR A 46 9.11 -10.82 7.21
N THR A 47 10.12 -10.35 7.93
CA THR A 47 10.64 -11.06 9.11
C THR A 47 9.67 -11.05 10.29
N ARG A 48 8.66 -10.20 10.29
CA ARG A 48 7.65 -10.13 11.36
C ARG A 48 6.39 -10.94 11.04
N ALA A 49 6.47 -11.81 10.07
CA ALA A 49 5.37 -12.70 9.75
C ALA A 49 5.09 -13.65 10.93
N SER A 50 3.88 -14.19 10.97
CA SER A 50 3.54 -15.20 11.96
C SER A 50 4.45 -16.43 11.80
N VAL A 51 4.54 -17.25 12.86
CA VAL A 51 5.37 -18.45 12.80
C VAL A 51 4.95 -19.33 11.62
N ARG A 52 3.63 -19.46 11.40
CA ARG A 52 3.12 -20.26 10.30
C ARG A 52 3.54 -19.72 8.94
N GLU A 53 3.50 -18.40 8.77
CA GLU A 53 3.91 -17.78 7.52
C GLU A 53 5.42 -17.88 7.32
N GLN A 54 6.20 -17.76 8.38
CA GLN A 54 7.64 -17.91 8.31
C GLN A 54 8.02 -19.31 7.83
N VAL A 55 7.32 -20.33 8.30
CA VAL A 55 7.59 -21.71 7.86
C VAL A 55 7.33 -21.85 6.36
N ARG A 56 6.29 -21.18 5.84
CA ARG A 56 6.02 -21.20 4.41
C ARG A 56 6.94 -20.29 3.60
N GLY A 57 7.67 -19.41 4.27
CA GLY A 57 8.55 -18.47 3.61
C GLY A 57 7.83 -17.34 2.88
N ARG A 58 6.58 -17.05 3.27
CA ARG A 58 5.78 -16.00 2.66
C ARG A 58 4.76 -15.46 3.65
N THR A 59 4.26 -14.26 3.37
CA THR A 59 3.21 -13.62 4.16
C THR A 59 2.10 -13.13 3.25
N ASP A 60 0.89 -13.11 3.77
CA ASP A 60 -0.25 -12.54 3.04
C ASP A 60 -0.19 -11.02 3.10
N ARG A 61 -0.28 -10.40 1.94
CA ARG A 61 -0.20 -8.96 1.78
C ARG A 61 -1.39 -8.42 1.00
N GLY A 62 -1.79 -7.21 1.35
CA GLY A 62 -2.63 -6.42 0.49
C GLY A 62 -1.75 -5.53 -0.37
N VAL A 63 -2.21 -5.22 -1.56
CA VAL A 63 -1.52 -4.28 -2.45
C VAL A 63 -2.56 -3.28 -2.91
N LEU A 64 -2.26 -2.00 -2.71
CA LEU A 64 -3.12 -0.92 -3.16
C LEU A 64 -2.47 -0.23 -4.35
N LEU A 65 -3.24 -0.02 -5.41
CA LEU A 65 -2.77 0.64 -6.62
C LEU A 65 -3.63 1.86 -6.87
N MET A 66 -3.01 3.02 -7.09
CA MET A 66 -3.75 4.20 -7.50
C MET A 66 -2.91 5.05 -8.45
N ALA A 67 -3.58 5.77 -9.35
CA ALA A 67 -2.94 6.69 -10.28
C ALA A 67 -3.24 8.11 -9.83
N LEU A 68 -2.21 8.93 -9.68
CA LEU A 68 -2.38 10.28 -9.19
C LEU A 68 -1.20 11.15 -9.63
N ALA A 69 -1.35 12.47 -9.43
CA ALA A 69 -0.28 13.40 -9.76
C ALA A 69 0.97 13.13 -8.92
N PRO A 70 2.17 13.31 -9.47
CA PRO A 70 3.41 13.03 -8.74
C PRO A 70 3.51 13.75 -7.39
N GLU A 71 3.07 15.00 -7.31
CA GLU A 71 3.14 15.78 -6.08
C GLU A 71 2.30 15.15 -4.97
N ARG A 72 1.13 14.63 -5.33
CA ARG A 72 0.24 13.99 -4.37
C ARG A 72 0.80 12.64 -3.93
N ALA A 73 1.40 11.89 -4.85
CA ALA A 73 2.06 10.63 -4.50
C ALA A 73 3.18 10.87 -3.49
N THR A 74 4.00 11.88 -3.72
CA THR A 74 5.08 12.24 -2.80
C THR A 74 4.53 12.61 -1.42
N LEU A 75 3.46 13.42 -1.40
CA LEU A 75 2.83 13.81 -0.14
C LEU A 75 2.37 12.61 0.66
N ILE A 76 1.73 11.65 0.00
CA ILE A 76 1.23 10.45 0.67
C ILE A 76 2.39 9.62 1.21
N VAL A 77 3.41 9.38 0.39
CA VAL A 77 4.55 8.56 0.81
C VAL A 77 5.27 9.19 2.00
N GLU A 78 5.44 10.50 1.98
CA GLU A 78 6.14 11.19 3.07
C GLU A 78 5.31 11.25 4.36
N ALA A 79 3.99 11.25 4.24
CA ALA A 79 3.11 11.31 5.40
C ALA A 79 2.88 9.95 6.06
N LEU A 80 3.12 8.88 5.33
CA LEU A 80 3.02 7.52 5.88
C LEU A 80 4.29 7.20 6.66
#